data_60e32edd157e6189892988a24729bfd0
#
_entry.id   60e32edd157e6189892988a24729bfd0
#
_cell.length_a   1.000
_cell.length_b   1.000
_cell.length_c   1.000
_cell.angle_alpha   90.00
_cell.angle_beta   90.00
_cell.angle_gamma   90.00
#
_symmetry.space_group_name_H-M   'P 1'
#
loop_
_entity.id
_entity.type
_entity.pdbx_description
1 polymer ?
#
loop_
_entity_poly.entity_id
_entity_poly.type
_entity_poly.pdbx_seq_one_letter_code
_entity_poly.pdbx_strand_id
1 'polypeptide(L)'
;MRSLILGVVGAACVTAALAQTQNTGPLNRDLRPLSSFSSITDQGERSRALFGEISKVLTHPRCMNCHPAGEHPLQGANHHEHMPPAWRGEGGVGIAGLSCSACHTEKNFTLVGTGATYKSIPGHPRWGLAPLEMAWEGKSVGQICQQIKDQNRNGGRTLAQLHEHLAHDDLVAWGWSPGEGREPAPGTQAQLGELTQAWIETGAVCPQ
;
A
#
# COMPACT_ATOMS: atom_id res chain seq x y z
N MET A 1 45.64 -60.64 -17.70
CA MET A 1 44.97 -59.75 -16.73
C MET A 1 44.85 -58.40 -17.40
N ARG A 2 43.65 -58.00 -17.86
CA ARG A 2 43.36 -56.71 -18.51
C ARG A 2 42.46 -55.92 -17.53
N SER A 3 43.02 -54.85 -16.98
CA SER A 3 42.25 -53.92 -16.11
C SER A 3 41.47 -52.95 -17.00
N LEU A 4 40.16 -52.95 -16.86
CA LEU A 4 39.26 -51.91 -17.40
C LEU A 4 39.21 -50.74 -16.39
N ILE A 5 39.55 -49.56 -16.88
CA ILE A 5 39.33 -48.28 -16.18
C ILE A 5 38.03 -47.72 -16.68
N LEU A 6 37.00 -47.70 -15.81
CA LEU A 6 35.76 -46.95 -16.04
C LEU A 6 35.97 -45.48 -15.73
N GLY A 7 35.91 -44.63 -16.76
CA GLY A 7 35.86 -43.18 -16.59
C GLY A 7 34.42 -42.73 -16.27
N VAL A 8 34.26 -42.09 -15.10
CA VAL A 8 33.01 -41.42 -14.71
C VAL A 8 33.01 -40.01 -15.28
N VAL A 9 32.17 -39.74 -16.28
CA VAL A 9 31.93 -38.40 -16.80
C VAL A 9 30.91 -37.72 -15.90
N GLY A 10 31.34 -36.80 -15.05
CA GLY A 10 30.49 -35.97 -14.25
C GLY A 10 29.89 -34.83 -15.10
N ALA A 11 28.59 -34.84 -15.34
CA ALA A 11 27.86 -33.74 -15.93
C ALA A 11 27.64 -32.65 -14.87
N ALA A 12 28.32 -31.52 -15.01
CA ALA A 12 28.08 -30.34 -14.21
C ALA A 12 26.81 -29.61 -14.72
N CYS A 13 25.70 -29.70 -14.00
CA CYS A 13 24.52 -28.85 -14.23
C CYS A 13 24.83 -27.41 -13.78
N VAL A 14 25.09 -26.52 -14.72
CA VAL A 14 25.14 -25.07 -14.45
C VAL A 14 23.71 -24.54 -14.38
N THR A 15 23.19 -24.37 -13.18
CA THR A 15 21.93 -23.65 -12.96
C THR A 15 22.18 -22.14 -13.11
N ALA A 16 21.80 -21.58 -14.24
CA ALA A 16 21.77 -20.13 -14.42
C ALA A 16 20.66 -19.54 -13.53
N ALA A 17 21.03 -18.93 -12.43
CA ALA A 17 20.15 -18.10 -11.64
C ALA A 17 19.84 -16.83 -12.44
N LEU A 18 18.62 -16.73 -12.96
CA LEU A 18 18.09 -15.49 -13.52
C LEU A 18 17.91 -14.50 -12.37
N ALA A 19 18.86 -13.59 -12.21
CA ALA A 19 18.69 -12.43 -11.35
C ALA A 19 17.56 -11.56 -11.95
N GLN A 20 16.41 -11.56 -11.30
CA GLN A 20 15.36 -10.60 -11.60
C GLN A 20 15.89 -9.23 -11.16
N THR A 21 16.32 -8.43 -12.11
CA THR A 21 16.60 -7.01 -11.90
C THR A 21 15.27 -6.35 -11.52
N GLN A 22 15.06 -6.12 -10.23
CA GLN A 22 13.97 -5.24 -9.77
C GLN A 22 14.28 -3.86 -10.34
N ASN A 23 13.38 -3.40 -11.20
CA ASN A 23 13.44 -2.06 -11.79
C ASN A 23 13.18 -1.03 -10.68
N THR A 24 14.26 -0.56 -10.02
CA THR A 24 14.22 0.50 -9.01
C THR A 24 14.35 1.88 -9.67
N GLY A 25 13.69 2.10 -10.78
CA GLY A 25 13.50 3.45 -11.32
C GLY A 25 12.75 4.30 -10.27
N PRO A 26 12.97 5.63 -10.23
CA PRO A 26 12.23 6.49 -9.33
C PRO A 26 10.74 6.24 -9.57
N LEU A 27 10.00 5.87 -8.49
CA LEU A 27 8.55 5.73 -8.55
C LEU A 27 8.00 7.04 -9.10
N ASN A 28 7.16 6.95 -10.16
CA ASN A 28 6.52 8.14 -10.71
C ASN A 28 5.64 8.76 -9.61
N ARG A 29 6.16 9.82 -8.98
CA ARG A 29 5.55 10.46 -7.81
C ARG A 29 4.34 11.30 -8.16
N ASP A 30 4.08 11.50 -9.45
CA ASP A 30 3.03 12.38 -9.91
C ASP A 30 1.78 11.58 -10.30
N LEU A 31 0.64 12.02 -9.81
CA LEU A 31 -0.65 11.61 -10.35
C LEU A 31 -0.95 12.44 -11.60
N ARG A 32 -1.49 11.78 -12.61
CA ARG A 32 -1.99 12.50 -13.79
C ARG A 32 -3.13 13.43 -13.38
N PRO A 33 -3.14 14.67 -13.87
CA PRO A 33 -4.23 15.59 -13.57
C PRO A 33 -5.54 15.08 -14.18
N LEU A 34 -6.67 15.40 -13.55
CA LEU A 34 -8.00 14.97 -13.99
C LEU A 34 -8.28 15.27 -15.48
N SER A 35 -7.76 16.41 -15.98
CA SER A 35 -7.90 16.80 -17.38
C SER A 35 -7.32 15.79 -18.38
N SER A 36 -6.33 14.98 -17.98
CA SER A 36 -5.73 13.96 -18.85
C SER A 36 -6.68 12.79 -19.19
N PHE A 37 -7.81 12.67 -18.50
CA PHE A 37 -8.81 11.64 -18.72
C PHE A 37 -9.99 12.13 -19.56
N SER A 38 -10.07 13.43 -19.89
CA SER A 38 -11.19 14.03 -20.62
C SER A 38 -11.30 13.55 -22.07
N SER A 39 -10.19 13.12 -22.69
CA SER A 39 -10.17 12.58 -24.06
C SER A 39 -10.74 11.15 -24.17
N ILE A 40 -10.91 10.43 -23.06
CA ILE A 40 -11.51 9.09 -23.05
C ILE A 40 -13.03 9.27 -23.12
N THR A 41 -13.62 9.00 -24.27
CA THR A 41 -15.05 9.25 -24.53
C THR A 41 -15.96 8.18 -23.94
N ASP A 42 -15.52 6.91 -23.91
CA ASP A 42 -16.26 5.85 -23.23
C ASP A 42 -16.19 6.06 -21.71
N GLN A 43 -17.37 6.17 -21.10
CA GLN A 43 -17.49 6.46 -19.66
C GLN A 43 -16.91 5.34 -18.81
N GLY A 44 -17.12 4.08 -19.18
CA GLY A 44 -16.62 2.92 -18.46
C GLY A 44 -15.09 2.80 -18.55
N GLU A 45 -14.52 3.05 -19.74
CA GLU A 45 -13.07 3.09 -19.92
C GLU A 45 -12.44 4.23 -19.13
N ARG A 46 -13.06 5.41 -19.15
CA ARG A 46 -12.61 6.56 -18.36
C ARG A 46 -12.65 6.26 -16.88
N SER A 47 -13.71 5.64 -16.39
CA SER A 47 -13.84 5.23 -14.99
C SER A 47 -12.73 4.24 -14.58
N ARG A 48 -12.47 3.22 -15.40
CA ARG A 48 -11.36 2.26 -15.15
C ARG A 48 -9.99 2.94 -15.18
N ALA A 49 -9.77 3.87 -16.09
CA ALA A 49 -8.52 4.62 -16.18
C ALA A 49 -8.29 5.52 -14.96
N LEU A 50 -9.35 6.17 -14.48
CA LEU A 50 -9.32 6.96 -13.22
C LEU A 50 -8.96 6.07 -12.03
N PHE A 51 -9.58 4.88 -11.91
CA PHE A 51 -9.23 3.97 -10.83
C PHE A 51 -7.80 3.43 -10.95
N GLY A 52 -7.32 3.20 -12.15
CA GLY A 52 -5.91 2.86 -12.39
C GLY A 52 -4.94 3.94 -11.87
N GLU A 53 -5.33 5.22 -11.95
CA GLU A 53 -4.53 6.30 -11.37
C GLU A 53 -4.63 6.34 -9.83
N ILE A 54 -5.84 6.22 -9.28
CA ILE A 54 -6.11 6.11 -7.83
C ILE A 54 -5.29 4.96 -7.23
N SER A 55 -5.20 3.83 -7.93
CA SER A 55 -4.51 2.64 -7.44
C SER A 55 -3.03 2.85 -7.15
N LYS A 56 -2.37 3.81 -7.80
CA LYS A 56 -0.97 4.17 -7.49
C LYS A 56 -0.81 4.62 -6.03
N VAL A 57 -1.84 5.27 -5.48
CA VAL A 57 -1.87 5.66 -4.07
C VAL A 57 -2.24 4.47 -3.19
N LEU A 58 -3.32 3.74 -3.52
CA LEU A 58 -3.82 2.65 -2.69
C LEU A 58 -2.81 1.50 -2.55
N THR A 59 -2.02 1.23 -3.59
CA THR A 59 -0.96 0.21 -3.57
C THR A 59 0.39 0.74 -3.08
N HIS A 60 0.50 2.04 -2.80
CA HIS A 60 1.72 2.61 -2.25
C HIS A 60 1.95 2.16 -0.80
N PRO A 61 3.20 1.98 -0.34
CA PRO A 61 3.51 1.53 1.02
C PRO A 61 2.84 2.35 2.13
N ARG A 62 2.58 3.63 1.89
CA ARG A 62 1.91 4.51 2.89
C ARG A 62 0.46 4.12 3.17
N CYS A 63 -0.19 3.46 2.22
CA CYS A 63 -1.55 2.95 2.35
C CYS A 63 -1.54 1.44 2.63
N MET A 64 -0.81 0.68 1.81
CA MET A 64 -0.76 -0.77 1.87
C MET A 64 -0.32 -1.31 3.24
N ASN A 65 0.66 -0.66 3.90
CA ASN A 65 1.19 -1.14 5.17
C ASN A 65 0.16 -1.11 6.31
N CYS A 66 -0.90 -0.28 6.20
CA CYS A 66 -2.02 -0.26 7.14
C CYS A 66 -3.15 -1.23 6.76
N HIS A 67 -3.08 -1.84 5.58
CA HIS A 67 -4.09 -2.77 5.04
C HIS A 67 -3.52 -4.20 4.82
N PRO A 68 -2.81 -4.80 5.82
CA PRO A 68 -2.24 -6.15 5.68
C PRO A 68 -3.32 -7.22 5.70
N ALA A 69 -3.04 -8.36 5.05
CA ALA A 69 -3.92 -9.53 5.05
C ALA A 69 -3.80 -10.37 6.33
N GLY A 70 -2.74 -10.17 7.11
CA GLY A 70 -2.44 -10.93 8.31
C GLY A 70 -2.65 -10.15 9.61
N GLU A 71 -2.18 -10.77 10.69
CA GLU A 71 -2.25 -10.22 12.04
C GLU A 71 -1.11 -9.23 12.34
N HIS A 72 -0.12 -9.11 11.47
CA HIS A 72 1.01 -8.21 11.66
C HIS A 72 0.89 -6.98 10.77
N PRO A 73 1.15 -5.76 11.30
CA PRO A 73 1.31 -4.59 10.45
C PRO A 73 2.51 -4.77 9.52
N LEU A 74 2.44 -4.15 8.34
CA LEU A 74 3.58 -4.09 7.42
C LEU A 74 4.38 -2.80 7.63
N GLN A 75 5.65 -2.82 7.24
CA GLN A 75 6.58 -1.71 7.38
C GLN A 75 7.48 -1.59 6.14
N GLY A 76 7.98 -0.39 5.91
CA GLY A 76 8.95 -0.14 4.84
C GLY A 76 8.33 -0.06 3.45
N ALA A 77 9.19 0.18 2.46
CA ALA A 77 8.80 0.23 1.05
C ALA A 77 8.62 -1.17 0.44
N ASN A 78 9.16 -2.19 1.07
CA ASN A 78 9.11 -3.59 0.66
C ASN A 78 8.05 -4.41 1.40
N HIS A 79 7.17 -3.75 2.18
CA HIS A 79 6.07 -4.39 2.90
C HIS A 79 6.49 -5.56 3.80
N HIS A 80 7.66 -5.46 4.47
CA HIS A 80 8.05 -6.46 5.45
C HIS A 80 7.23 -6.33 6.74
N GLU A 81 7.16 -7.40 7.53
CA GLU A 81 6.51 -7.36 8.84
C GLU A 81 7.13 -6.30 9.74
N HIS A 82 6.32 -5.70 10.59
CA HIS A 82 6.72 -4.61 11.47
C HIS A 82 7.81 -5.05 12.48
N MET A 83 8.84 -4.25 12.60
CA MET A 83 9.90 -4.43 13.60
C MET A 83 9.98 -3.22 14.52
N PRO A 84 9.93 -3.41 15.85
CA PRO A 84 9.78 -4.69 16.56
C PRO A 84 8.44 -5.37 16.25
N PRO A 85 8.32 -6.70 16.49
CA PRO A 85 7.08 -7.42 16.21
C PRO A 85 5.87 -6.79 16.90
N ALA A 86 4.79 -6.63 16.17
CA ALA A 86 3.52 -6.08 16.64
C ALA A 86 2.36 -6.91 16.06
N TRP A 87 1.22 -6.85 16.70
CA TRP A 87 0.03 -7.61 16.32
C TRP A 87 -1.15 -6.66 16.17
N ARG A 88 -2.07 -7.03 15.29
CA ARG A 88 -3.33 -6.31 15.04
C ARG A 88 -4.13 -6.09 16.33
N GLY A 89 -4.37 -7.15 17.07
CA GLY A 89 -5.23 -7.13 18.25
C GLY A 89 -6.67 -6.73 17.94
N GLU A 90 -7.49 -6.60 18.96
CA GLU A 90 -8.88 -6.16 18.82
C GLU A 90 -8.93 -4.71 18.31
N GLY A 91 -9.77 -4.44 17.34
CA GLY A 91 -9.92 -3.11 16.73
C GLY A 91 -8.71 -2.61 15.93
N GLY A 92 -7.69 -3.42 15.70
CA GLY A 92 -6.52 -3.03 14.90
C GLY A 92 -5.53 -2.12 15.64
N VAL A 93 -5.62 -2.00 16.96
CA VAL A 93 -4.85 -1.03 17.77
C VAL A 93 -3.76 -1.69 18.64
N GLY A 94 -3.44 -2.94 18.36
CA GLY A 94 -2.46 -3.71 19.09
C GLY A 94 -3.08 -4.62 20.16
N ILE A 95 -2.23 -5.41 20.82
CA ILE A 95 -2.65 -6.35 21.87
C ILE A 95 -2.46 -5.76 23.26
N ALA A 96 -3.06 -6.39 24.27
CA ALA A 96 -2.88 -6.01 25.66
C ALA A 96 -1.39 -6.00 26.03
N GLY A 97 -0.92 -4.90 26.62
CA GLY A 97 0.49 -4.70 26.98
C GLY A 97 1.41 -4.25 25.83
N LEU A 98 0.93 -4.26 24.57
CA LEU A 98 1.65 -3.76 23.40
C LEU A 98 0.69 -3.10 22.42
N SER A 99 0.07 -2.01 22.85
CA SER A 99 -0.77 -1.19 21.97
C SER A 99 0.08 -0.41 20.97
N CYS A 100 -0.47 -0.12 19.79
CA CYS A 100 0.19 0.73 18.78
C CYS A 100 0.59 2.08 19.38
N SER A 101 -0.26 2.68 20.22
CA SER A 101 -0.03 3.97 20.88
C SER A 101 1.13 3.96 21.88
N ALA A 102 1.67 2.80 22.27
CA ALA A 102 2.87 2.74 23.12
C ALA A 102 4.10 3.34 22.41
N CYS A 103 4.16 3.27 21.08
CA CYS A 103 5.24 3.83 20.28
C CYS A 103 4.74 4.92 19.31
N HIS A 104 3.52 4.78 18.79
CA HIS A 104 2.91 5.71 17.82
C HIS A 104 2.06 6.74 18.56
N THR A 105 2.65 7.89 18.86
CA THR A 105 1.98 8.97 19.58
C THR A 105 1.05 9.78 18.66
N GLU A 106 0.51 10.90 19.13
CA GLU A 106 -0.45 11.74 18.37
C GLU A 106 0.13 12.36 17.10
N LYS A 107 1.45 12.37 16.94
CA LYS A 107 2.15 12.94 15.78
C LYS A 107 3.49 12.24 15.55
N ASN A 108 4.04 12.39 14.35
CA ASN A 108 5.37 11.88 14.04
C ASN A 108 6.40 12.36 15.05
N PHE A 109 7.22 11.45 15.52
CA PHE A 109 8.29 11.71 16.46
C PHE A 109 9.66 11.51 15.79
N THR A 110 10.51 12.54 15.76
CA THR A 110 11.84 12.46 15.15
C THR A 110 12.82 11.76 16.09
N LEU A 111 13.53 10.75 15.56
CA LEU A 111 14.59 10.04 16.29
C LEU A 111 15.93 10.75 16.09
N VAL A 112 16.56 11.15 17.18
CA VAL A 112 17.87 11.83 17.15
C VAL A 112 18.98 10.84 17.45
N GLY A 113 20.02 10.81 16.59
CA GLY A 113 21.27 10.08 16.88
C GLY A 113 21.20 8.56 16.77
N THR A 114 20.15 7.98 16.19
CA THR A 114 19.95 6.52 16.16
C THR A 114 20.69 5.80 15.04
N GLY A 115 21.13 6.50 13.98
CA GLY A 115 21.65 5.86 12.77
C GLY A 115 20.65 4.96 12.03
N ALA A 116 19.38 4.93 12.45
CA ALA A 116 18.33 4.11 11.85
C ALA A 116 17.94 4.62 10.46
N THR A 117 17.51 3.69 9.59
CA THR A 117 17.01 4.02 8.24
C THR A 117 15.82 4.97 8.30
N TYR A 118 14.91 4.74 9.23
CA TYR A 118 13.80 5.66 9.51
C TYR A 118 14.20 6.60 10.64
N LYS A 119 14.18 7.89 10.35
CA LYS A 119 14.57 8.93 11.30
C LYS A 119 13.40 9.44 12.15
N SER A 120 12.25 8.81 12.03
CA SER A 120 11.05 9.15 12.79
C SER A 120 10.19 7.93 13.06
N ILE A 121 9.40 7.98 14.14
CA ILE A 121 8.30 7.06 14.40
C ILE A 121 7.02 7.75 13.89
N PRO A 122 6.19 7.08 13.05
CA PRO A 122 4.90 7.64 12.65
C PRO A 122 3.99 7.84 13.86
N GLY A 123 3.13 8.84 13.78
CA GLY A 123 2.14 9.07 14.83
C GLY A 123 0.89 9.74 14.28
N HIS A 124 -0.23 9.37 14.88
CA HIS A 124 -1.55 9.96 14.67
C HIS A 124 -2.47 9.51 15.82
N PRO A 125 -3.43 10.31 16.31
CA PRO A 125 -4.31 9.92 17.43
C PRO A 125 -5.09 8.63 17.20
N ARG A 126 -5.39 8.32 15.93
CA ARG A 126 -6.09 7.10 15.50
C ARG A 126 -5.17 6.06 14.84
N TRP A 127 -3.88 6.03 15.26
CA TRP A 127 -2.92 5.09 14.66
C TRP A 127 -3.30 3.65 14.92
N GLY A 128 -3.43 2.87 13.85
CA GLY A 128 -3.83 1.47 13.90
C GLY A 128 -3.95 0.87 12.51
N LEU A 129 -4.35 -0.39 12.44
CA LEU A 129 -4.61 -1.10 11.20
C LEU A 129 -6.06 -0.94 10.76
N ALA A 130 -6.28 -0.93 9.47
CA ALA A 130 -7.61 -1.11 8.91
C ALA A 130 -8.18 -2.48 9.33
N PRO A 131 -9.50 -2.63 9.48
CA PRO A 131 -10.15 -3.92 9.74
C PRO A 131 -9.69 -4.99 8.73
N LEU A 132 -9.66 -6.26 9.16
CA LEU A 132 -9.12 -7.35 8.35
C LEU A 132 -9.90 -7.55 7.03
N GLU A 133 -11.20 -7.32 7.04
CA GLU A 133 -12.04 -7.32 5.84
C GLU A 133 -11.65 -6.26 4.81
N MET A 134 -10.90 -5.22 5.24
CA MET A 134 -10.37 -4.15 4.39
C MET A 134 -8.90 -4.40 3.98
N ALA A 135 -8.38 -5.61 4.12
CA ALA A 135 -7.03 -5.95 3.69
C ALA A 135 -6.85 -5.80 2.18
N TRP A 136 -5.72 -5.19 1.75
CA TRP A 136 -5.36 -5.00 0.34
C TRP A 136 -4.14 -5.81 -0.09
N GLU A 137 -3.32 -6.22 0.86
CA GLU A 137 -2.15 -7.06 0.61
C GLU A 137 -2.53 -8.31 -0.20
N GLY A 138 -1.76 -8.59 -1.26
CA GLY A 138 -2.00 -9.72 -2.16
C GLY A 138 -3.18 -9.57 -3.11
N LYS A 139 -3.90 -8.45 -3.11
CA LYS A 139 -5.03 -8.21 -4.02
C LYS A 139 -4.61 -7.46 -5.29
N SER A 140 -5.25 -7.81 -6.40
CA SER A 140 -5.15 -7.03 -7.62
C SER A 140 -5.86 -5.68 -7.47
N VAL A 141 -5.51 -4.72 -8.34
CA VAL A 141 -6.17 -3.40 -8.39
C VAL A 141 -7.68 -3.52 -8.56
N GLY A 142 -8.14 -4.47 -9.40
CA GLY A 142 -9.57 -4.74 -9.57
C GLY A 142 -10.22 -5.27 -8.29
N GLN A 143 -9.55 -6.16 -7.57
CA GLN A 143 -10.04 -6.69 -6.29
C GLN A 143 -10.12 -5.61 -5.21
N ILE A 144 -9.12 -4.71 -5.12
CA ILE A 144 -9.17 -3.56 -4.22
C ILE A 144 -10.35 -2.66 -4.57
N CYS A 145 -10.55 -2.37 -5.87
CA CYS A 145 -11.68 -1.57 -6.35
C CYS A 145 -13.03 -2.16 -5.94
N GLN A 146 -13.23 -3.45 -6.16
CA GLN A 146 -14.48 -4.13 -5.77
C GLN A 146 -14.68 -4.09 -4.25
N GLN A 147 -13.60 -4.27 -3.49
CA GLN A 147 -13.66 -4.26 -2.03
C GLN A 147 -14.06 -2.89 -1.47
N ILE A 148 -13.47 -1.79 -1.95
CA ILE A 148 -13.79 -0.46 -1.42
C ILE A 148 -15.22 0.00 -1.76
N LYS A 149 -15.86 -0.64 -2.75
CA LYS A 149 -17.29 -0.43 -3.09
C LYS A 149 -18.24 -1.26 -2.24
N ASP A 150 -17.77 -2.34 -1.67
CA ASP A 150 -18.58 -3.27 -0.88
C ASP A 150 -18.69 -2.77 0.55
N GLN A 151 -19.89 -2.32 0.95
CA GLN A 151 -20.14 -1.79 2.29
C GLN A 151 -19.87 -2.81 3.41
N ASN A 152 -19.98 -4.10 3.15
CA ASN A 152 -19.62 -5.13 4.11
C ASN A 152 -18.11 -5.27 4.31
N ARG A 153 -17.32 -4.67 3.44
CA ARG A 153 -15.85 -4.82 3.40
C ARG A 153 -15.09 -3.49 3.37
N ASN A 154 -15.79 -2.36 3.57
CA ASN A 154 -15.20 -1.03 3.57
C ASN A 154 -15.55 -0.22 4.83
N GLY A 155 -16.01 -0.91 5.89
CA GLY A 155 -16.45 -0.27 7.13
C GLY A 155 -17.82 0.40 7.02
N GLY A 156 -18.71 -0.09 6.15
CA GLY A 156 -20.08 0.40 5.98
C GLY A 156 -20.21 1.68 5.15
N ARG A 157 -19.13 2.10 4.45
CA ARG A 157 -19.12 3.40 3.75
C ARG A 157 -19.86 3.32 2.42
N THR A 158 -20.71 4.32 2.17
CA THR A 158 -21.19 4.65 0.82
C THR A 158 -20.04 5.22 -0.02
N LEU A 159 -20.22 5.34 -1.35
CA LEU A 159 -19.22 5.95 -2.22
C LEU A 159 -18.92 7.42 -1.85
N ALA A 160 -19.94 8.18 -1.43
CA ALA A 160 -19.74 9.55 -0.96
C ALA A 160 -18.89 9.59 0.33
N GLN A 161 -19.13 8.69 1.28
CA GLN A 161 -18.34 8.57 2.50
C GLN A 161 -16.92 8.03 2.23
N LEU A 162 -16.77 7.18 1.20
CA LEU A 162 -15.45 6.74 0.74
C LEU A 162 -14.65 7.91 0.16
N HIS A 163 -15.30 8.74 -0.68
CA HIS A 163 -14.68 9.97 -1.19
C HIS A 163 -14.25 10.89 -0.03
N GLU A 164 -15.13 11.17 0.92
CA GLU A 164 -14.82 12.00 2.09
C GLU A 164 -13.63 11.45 2.87
N HIS A 165 -13.59 10.13 3.09
CA HIS A 165 -12.47 9.47 3.76
C HIS A 165 -11.15 9.63 2.98
N LEU A 166 -11.14 9.41 1.67
CA LEU A 166 -9.92 9.51 0.87
C LEU A 166 -9.45 10.95 0.68
N ALA A 167 -10.39 11.90 0.55
CA ALA A 167 -10.10 13.30 0.24
C ALA A 167 -9.77 14.15 1.48
N HIS A 168 -10.34 13.83 2.65
CA HIS A 168 -10.34 14.77 3.79
C HIS A 168 -9.97 14.14 5.14
N ASP A 169 -9.91 12.82 5.27
CA ASP A 169 -9.54 12.19 6.54
C ASP A 169 -8.07 12.45 6.88
N ASP A 170 -7.83 12.94 8.10
CA ASP A 170 -6.50 13.32 8.58
C ASP A 170 -5.54 12.13 8.78
N LEU A 171 -6.08 10.91 9.09
CA LEU A 171 -5.26 9.70 9.12
C LEU A 171 -4.78 9.31 7.72
N VAL A 172 -5.64 9.48 6.70
CA VAL A 172 -5.25 9.29 5.28
C VAL A 172 -4.21 10.33 4.87
N ALA A 173 -4.37 11.60 5.30
CA ALA A 173 -3.44 12.70 5.05
C ALA A 173 -2.01 12.40 5.52
N TRP A 174 -1.85 11.57 6.55
CA TRP A 174 -0.54 11.12 7.01
C TRP A 174 0.28 10.49 5.86
N GLY A 175 -0.35 9.86 4.89
CA GLY A 175 0.31 9.28 3.74
C GLY A 175 1.21 10.24 2.96
N TRP A 176 0.91 11.54 2.99
CA TRP A 176 1.69 12.62 2.35
C TRP A 176 2.60 13.36 3.33
N SER A 177 2.50 13.09 4.62
CA SER A 177 3.37 13.65 5.68
C SER A 177 3.92 12.54 6.58
N PRO A 178 4.58 11.51 6.02
CA PRO A 178 4.89 10.27 6.76
C PRO A 178 6.06 10.41 7.75
N GLY A 179 6.65 11.58 7.87
CA GLY A 179 7.82 11.84 8.69
C GLY A 179 9.14 11.54 8.00
N GLU A 180 10.23 12.02 8.59
CA GLU A 180 11.58 11.92 8.04
C GLU A 180 12.00 10.46 7.79
N GLY A 181 12.66 10.22 6.67
CA GLY A 181 13.13 8.91 6.23
C GLY A 181 12.08 8.07 5.49
N ARG A 182 10.88 8.62 5.21
CA ARG A 182 9.84 7.94 4.44
C ARG A 182 9.43 8.74 3.21
N GLU A 183 9.27 8.04 2.11
CA GLU A 183 8.74 8.63 0.89
C GLU A 183 7.22 8.85 1.04
N PRO A 184 6.69 10.06 0.72
CA PRO A 184 5.26 10.32 0.67
C PRO A 184 4.55 9.49 -0.40
N ALA A 185 3.23 9.33 -0.27
CA ALA A 185 2.37 8.79 -1.33
C ALA A 185 2.41 9.69 -2.58
N PRO A 186 2.12 9.15 -3.78
CA PRO A 186 2.10 9.92 -5.02
C PRO A 186 1.08 11.08 -4.99
N GLY A 187 1.44 12.19 -5.62
CA GLY A 187 0.57 13.36 -5.74
C GLY A 187 0.24 14.03 -4.40
N THR A 188 -1.01 14.39 -4.24
CA THR A 188 -1.56 14.98 -3.00
C THR A 188 -2.87 14.32 -2.62
N GLN A 189 -3.28 14.45 -1.35
CA GLN A 189 -4.59 13.96 -0.91
C GLN A 189 -5.74 14.64 -1.69
N ALA A 190 -5.63 15.93 -1.99
CA ALA A 190 -6.61 16.66 -2.79
C ALA A 190 -6.75 16.05 -4.20
N GLN A 191 -5.64 15.74 -4.88
CA GLN A 191 -5.67 15.06 -6.17
C GLN A 191 -6.30 13.67 -6.09
N LEU A 192 -6.02 12.90 -5.03
CA LEU A 192 -6.70 11.63 -4.79
C LEU A 192 -8.22 11.83 -4.66
N GLY A 193 -8.65 12.87 -3.93
CA GLY A 193 -10.04 13.25 -3.79
C GLY A 193 -10.69 13.57 -5.14
N GLU A 194 -10.07 14.43 -5.95
CA GLU A 194 -10.56 14.81 -7.28
C GLU A 194 -10.71 13.58 -8.20
N LEU A 195 -9.71 12.70 -8.23
CA LEU A 195 -9.74 11.46 -9.02
C LEU A 195 -10.83 10.51 -8.53
N THR A 196 -11.01 10.39 -7.21
CA THR A 196 -12.05 9.55 -6.61
C THR A 196 -13.44 10.07 -6.93
N GLN A 197 -13.67 11.37 -6.83
CA GLN A 197 -14.94 12.00 -7.19
C GLN A 197 -15.27 11.73 -8.66
N ALA A 198 -14.32 11.96 -9.56
CA ALA A 198 -14.50 11.73 -10.99
C ALA A 198 -14.74 10.24 -11.33
N TRP A 199 -14.08 9.33 -10.62
CA TRP A 199 -14.33 7.89 -10.74
C TRP A 199 -15.77 7.53 -10.33
N ILE A 200 -16.27 8.10 -9.24
CA ILE A 200 -17.65 7.89 -8.78
C ILE A 200 -18.64 8.43 -9.83
N GLU A 201 -18.45 9.65 -10.30
CA GLU A 201 -19.30 10.32 -11.31
C GLU A 201 -19.32 9.57 -12.64
N THR A 202 -18.26 8.85 -12.98
CA THR A 202 -18.18 8.02 -14.18
C THR A 202 -18.70 6.59 -13.98
N GLY A 203 -19.36 6.31 -12.85
CA GLY A 203 -20.04 5.05 -12.56
C GLY A 203 -19.25 4.07 -11.70
N ALA A 204 -18.13 4.49 -11.12
CA ALA A 204 -17.28 3.68 -10.23
C ALA A 204 -16.96 2.30 -10.81
N VAL A 205 -16.61 2.21 -12.10
CA VAL A 205 -16.28 0.96 -12.80
C VAL A 205 -14.89 0.51 -12.41
N CYS A 206 -14.76 -0.77 -12.04
CA CYS A 206 -13.49 -1.35 -11.64
C CYS A 206 -12.70 -1.92 -12.83
N PRO A 207 -11.35 -1.82 -12.81
CA PRO A 207 -10.49 -2.62 -13.69
C PRO A 207 -10.71 -4.13 -13.48
N GLN A 208 -10.34 -4.93 -14.47
CA GLN A 208 -10.33 -6.41 -14.35
C GLN A 208 -9.15 -6.90 -13.53
#